data_a7a3ae38c7f544a7ea36c41d12cc573a
#
_entry.id   a7a3ae38c7f544a7ea36c41d12cc573a
#
_cell.length_a   1.000
_cell.length_b   1.000
_cell.length_c   1.000
_cell.angle_alpha   90.00
_cell.angle_beta   90.00
_cell.angle_gamma   90.00
#
_symmetry.space_group_name_H-M   'P 1'
#
loop_
_entity.id
_entity.type
_entity.pdbx_description
1 polymer ?
#
loop_
_entity_poly.entity_id
_entity_poly.type
_entity_poly.pdbx_seq_one_letter_code
_entity_poly.pdbx_strand_id
1 'polypeptide(L)'
;MAASIDRAAICGYYIKSLRTGEQSAAKQVAPHIADDAVARYGGNAYRGRDAVLARMSGKWPMTNTLRRAGWSEPAAQDGHMVVTAEYPPGIAMPRISRVVFSFSERDEITEVVHEMVPFPDRLATDEVPLVIRGLVNDALGNNTPMCLAYVSEDGEPVLSLRGSLQFHGPRQISAWIRNPKGGLASAILLNPRVALLYRDNDRLITMTIKGLAHIEADEEIRRQVYDMMPEVEQTHDPARAGACLIVDIKSIQCLLSGEPISVELQGSHQA
;
A
#
# COMPACT_ATOMS: atom_id res chain seq x y z
N MET A 1 -25.49 3.46 -22.23
CA MET A 1 -25.54 3.72 -20.77
C MET A 1 -24.10 3.62 -20.28
N ALA A 2 -23.49 4.71 -19.82
CA ALA A 2 -22.18 4.64 -19.18
C ALA A 2 -22.32 3.78 -17.92
N ALA A 3 -21.40 2.83 -17.70
CA ALA A 3 -21.37 2.05 -16.48
C ALA A 3 -21.21 3.03 -15.30
N SER A 4 -22.08 2.93 -14.30
CA SER A 4 -21.94 3.67 -13.05
C SER A 4 -20.60 3.27 -12.43
N ILE A 5 -19.69 4.22 -12.33
CA ILE A 5 -18.42 3.99 -11.62
C ILE A 5 -18.76 3.93 -10.13
N ASP A 6 -18.27 2.89 -9.45
CA ASP A 6 -18.42 2.73 -8.01
C ASP A 6 -17.77 3.90 -7.24
N ARG A 7 -18.44 4.38 -6.18
CA ARG A 7 -17.92 5.44 -5.28
C ARG A 7 -16.52 5.13 -4.74
N ALA A 8 -16.23 3.87 -4.46
CA ALA A 8 -14.90 3.45 -4.02
C ALA A 8 -13.84 3.71 -5.10
N ALA A 9 -14.14 3.43 -6.37
CA ALA A 9 -13.23 3.72 -7.49
C ALA A 9 -12.99 5.24 -7.63
N ILE A 10 -14.05 6.06 -7.48
CA ILE A 10 -13.94 7.53 -7.52
C ILE A 10 -13.01 8.03 -6.41
N CYS A 11 -13.18 7.55 -5.17
CA CYS A 11 -12.28 7.85 -4.05
C CYS A 11 -10.84 7.40 -4.34
N GLY A 12 -10.68 6.21 -4.92
CA GLY A 12 -9.36 5.68 -5.31
C GLY A 12 -8.62 6.60 -6.29
N TYR A 13 -9.29 7.11 -7.32
CA TYR A 13 -8.70 8.08 -8.26
C TYR A 13 -8.34 9.40 -7.58
N TYR A 14 -9.19 9.89 -6.67
CA TYR A 14 -8.90 11.09 -5.88
C TYR A 14 -7.61 10.90 -5.06
N ILE A 15 -7.53 9.82 -4.30
CA ILE A 15 -6.35 9.51 -3.46
C ILE A 15 -5.10 9.29 -4.33
N LYS A 16 -5.22 8.59 -5.46
CA LYS A 16 -4.11 8.40 -6.39
C LYS A 16 -3.58 9.75 -6.90
N SER A 17 -4.45 10.66 -7.33
CA SER A 17 -4.05 11.99 -7.76
C SER A 17 -3.35 12.77 -6.64
N LEU A 18 -3.88 12.71 -5.43
CA LEU A 18 -3.31 13.38 -4.25
C LEU A 18 -1.90 12.84 -3.91
N ARG A 19 -1.70 11.51 -4.01
CA ARG A 19 -0.42 10.86 -3.72
C ARG A 19 0.65 11.13 -4.78
N THR A 20 0.28 11.04 -6.04
CA THR A 20 1.23 11.05 -7.15
C THR A 20 1.37 12.41 -7.81
N GLY A 21 0.35 13.28 -7.68
CA GLY A 21 0.25 14.52 -8.44
C GLY A 21 -0.03 14.29 -9.94
N GLU A 22 -0.41 13.05 -10.34
CA GLU A 22 -0.67 12.70 -11.73
C GLU A 22 -1.95 13.35 -12.25
N GLN A 23 -1.82 14.10 -13.33
CA GLN A 23 -2.98 14.72 -14.00
C GLN A 23 -3.94 13.68 -14.59
N SER A 24 -3.46 12.49 -14.95
CA SER A 24 -4.29 11.41 -15.46
C SER A 24 -5.32 10.95 -14.42
N ALA A 25 -4.91 10.78 -13.16
CA ALA A 25 -5.81 10.42 -12.07
C ALA A 25 -6.81 11.56 -11.76
N ALA A 26 -6.35 12.83 -11.79
CA ALA A 26 -7.24 13.98 -11.63
C ALA A 26 -8.30 14.07 -12.75
N LYS A 27 -7.93 13.75 -14.00
CA LYS A 27 -8.88 13.69 -15.12
C LYS A 27 -9.93 12.59 -14.96
N GLN A 28 -9.58 11.47 -14.33
CA GLN A 28 -10.51 10.37 -14.07
C GLN A 28 -11.55 10.74 -13.01
N VAL A 29 -11.17 11.50 -11.97
CA VAL A 29 -12.11 11.92 -10.93
C VAL A 29 -12.92 13.16 -11.30
N ALA A 30 -12.40 14.03 -12.18
CA ALA A 30 -13.03 15.31 -12.53
C ALA A 30 -14.51 15.24 -12.92
N PRO A 31 -14.98 14.25 -13.72
CA PRO A 31 -16.39 14.13 -14.08
C PRO A 31 -17.31 13.80 -12.89
N HIS A 32 -16.71 13.35 -11.78
CA HIS A 32 -17.42 12.92 -10.58
C HIS A 32 -17.34 13.94 -9.42
N ILE A 33 -16.91 15.16 -9.69
CA ILE A 33 -16.90 16.26 -8.72
C ILE A 33 -18.02 17.22 -9.07
N ALA A 34 -18.91 17.52 -8.14
CA ALA A 34 -19.99 18.50 -8.33
C ALA A 34 -19.41 19.90 -8.61
N ASP A 35 -20.12 20.73 -9.38
CA ASP A 35 -19.65 22.07 -9.75
C ASP A 35 -19.40 22.97 -8.54
N ASP A 36 -20.18 22.78 -7.47
CA ASP A 36 -20.13 23.52 -6.21
C ASP A 36 -19.41 22.76 -5.09
N ALA A 37 -18.70 21.68 -5.41
CA ALA A 37 -18.00 20.84 -4.44
C ALA A 37 -17.06 21.66 -3.55
N VAL A 38 -16.86 21.19 -2.32
CA VAL A 38 -15.98 21.82 -1.33
C VAL A 38 -14.94 20.84 -0.84
N ALA A 39 -13.66 21.19 -0.92
CA ALA A 39 -12.59 20.46 -0.22
C ALA A 39 -12.12 21.25 0.99
N ARG A 40 -12.12 20.61 2.17
CA ARG A 40 -11.62 21.19 3.43
C ARG A 40 -10.31 20.55 3.84
N TYR A 41 -9.33 21.36 4.11
CA TYR A 41 -8.01 20.92 4.49
C TYR A 41 -7.33 21.93 5.42
N GLY A 42 -6.96 21.49 6.63
CA GLY A 42 -6.18 22.32 7.57
C GLY A 42 -6.82 23.67 7.87
N GLY A 43 -8.16 23.73 8.01
CA GLY A 43 -8.91 24.96 8.25
C GLY A 43 -9.24 25.78 6.99
N ASN A 44 -8.69 25.43 5.83
CA ASN A 44 -9.00 26.08 4.56
C ASN A 44 -10.13 25.36 3.81
N ALA A 45 -10.93 26.10 3.04
CA ALA A 45 -11.97 25.58 2.18
C ALA A 45 -11.73 26.00 0.73
N TYR A 46 -11.63 25.01 -0.18
CA TYR A 46 -11.50 25.19 -1.62
C TYR A 46 -12.86 24.92 -2.25
N ARG A 47 -13.47 25.92 -2.87
CA ARG A 47 -14.84 25.87 -3.37
C ARG A 47 -14.90 25.82 -4.89
N GLY A 48 -15.73 24.94 -5.41
CA GLY A 48 -15.92 24.70 -6.83
C GLY A 48 -14.99 23.62 -7.38
N ARG A 49 -15.48 22.92 -8.42
CA ARG A 49 -14.77 21.81 -9.08
C ARG A 49 -13.32 22.14 -9.42
N ASP A 50 -13.09 23.28 -10.06
CA ASP A 50 -11.75 23.66 -10.52
C ASP A 50 -10.77 23.88 -9.35
N ALA A 51 -11.25 24.47 -8.25
CA ALA A 51 -10.43 24.67 -7.05
C ALA A 51 -10.08 23.33 -6.38
N VAL A 52 -11.03 22.39 -6.33
CA VAL A 52 -10.80 21.04 -5.81
C VAL A 52 -9.79 20.31 -6.69
N LEU A 53 -9.93 20.34 -8.01
CA LEU A 53 -9.01 19.73 -8.97
C LEU A 53 -7.62 20.34 -8.91
N ALA A 54 -7.51 21.65 -8.86
CA ALA A 54 -6.23 22.34 -8.73
C ALA A 54 -5.51 21.93 -7.44
N ARG A 55 -6.28 21.71 -6.38
CA ARG A 55 -5.75 21.23 -5.09
C ARG A 55 -5.21 19.82 -5.16
N MET A 56 -5.83 18.90 -5.92
CA MET A 56 -5.42 17.52 -6.08
C MET A 56 -4.20 17.35 -6.98
N SER A 57 -4.12 18.13 -8.06
CA SER A 57 -3.11 18.01 -9.11
C SER A 57 -1.89 18.92 -8.93
N GLY A 58 -1.89 19.76 -7.89
CA GLY A 58 -0.76 20.65 -7.59
C GLY A 58 0.49 19.89 -7.14
N LYS A 59 1.66 20.36 -7.53
CA LYS A 59 2.93 19.90 -6.95
C LYS A 59 3.03 20.37 -5.50
N TRP A 60 2.55 19.56 -4.60
CA TRP A 60 2.61 19.84 -3.17
C TRP A 60 4.00 19.58 -2.63
N PRO A 61 4.50 20.40 -1.70
CA PRO A 61 5.71 20.10 -0.96
C PRO A 61 5.65 18.76 -0.22
N MET A 62 4.42 18.24 -0.01
CA MET A 62 4.13 17.05 0.77
C MET A 62 3.89 15.78 -0.09
N THR A 63 4.02 15.83 -1.41
CA THR A 63 3.78 14.68 -2.28
C THR A 63 4.65 13.46 -1.87
N ASN A 64 5.92 13.70 -1.50
CA ASN A 64 6.79 12.64 -1.02
C ASN A 64 6.30 12.03 0.31
N THR A 65 5.71 12.83 1.19
CA THR A 65 5.12 12.37 2.45
C THR A 65 3.87 11.56 2.19
N LEU A 66 2.97 12.02 1.32
CA LEU A 66 1.76 11.32 0.94
C LEU A 66 2.05 9.99 0.25
N ARG A 67 3.09 9.89 -0.57
CA ARG A 67 3.55 8.64 -1.19
C ARG A 67 4.00 7.59 -0.17
N ARG A 68 4.48 8.01 0.99
CA ARG A 68 5.02 7.12 2.02
C ARG A 68 4.01 6.75 3.10
N ALA A 69 2.79 7.25 3.00
CA ALA A 69 1.70 6.85 3.85
C ALA A 69 1.15 5.48 3.41
N GLY A 70 0.76 4.67 4.36
CA GLY A 70 -0.09 3.50 4.12
C GLY A 70 -1.53 3.98 3.95
N TRP A 71 -2.15 3.68 2.83
CA TRP A 71 -3.52 4.08 2.51
C TRP A 71 -4.45 2.88 2.58
N SER A 72 -5.58 3.02 3.28
CA SER A 72 -6.64 2.01 3.28
C SER A 72 -7.38 2.01 1.94
N GLU A 73 -8.06 0.90 1.65
CA GLU A 73 -9.11 0.92 0.65
C GLU A 73 -10.26 1.84 1.10
N PRO A 74 -10.98 2.47 0.16
CA PRO A 74 -12.18 3.24 0.47
C PRO A 74 -13.27 2.36 1.11
N ALA A 75 -13.81 2.79 2.25
CA ALA A 75 -14.85 2.07 2.96
C ALA A 75 -16.05 2.98 3.27
N ALA A 76 -17.26 2.44 3.22
CA ALA A 76 -18.46 3.15 3.63
C ALA A 76 -18.53 3.22 5.17
N GLN A 77 -18.69 4.41 5.72
CA GLN A 77 -18.82 4.67 7.15
C GLN A 77 -19.77 5.84 7.37
N ASP A 78 -20.85 5.64 8.17
CA ASP A 78 -21.82 6.68 8.56
C ASP A 78 -22.37 7.50 7.38
N GLY A 79 -22.67 6.83 6.26
CA GLY A 79 -23.20 7.47 5.05
C GLY A 79 -22.17 8.17 4.15
N HIS A 80 -20.89 8.14 4.51
CA HIS A 80 -19.77 8.69 3.77
C HIS A 80 -18.84 7.58 3.25
N MET A 81 -18.01 7.92 2.28
CA MET A 81 -16.85 7.08 1.96
C MET A 81 -15.63 7.62 2.69
N VAL A 82 -14.87 6.74 3.33
CA VAL A 82 -13.69 7.12 4.15
C VAL A 82 -12.46 6.38 3.66
N VAL A 83 -11.35 7.10 3.55
CA VAL A 83 -10.01 6.55 3.31
C VAL A 83 -9.11 7.03 4.42
N THR A 84 -8.34 6.13 5.01
CA THR A 84 -7.38 6.45 6.09
C THR A 84 -5.96 6.39 5.55
N ALA A 85 -5.14 7.34 5.95
CA ALA A 85 -3.70 7.34 5.70
C ALA A 85 -2.93 7.28 7.02
N GLU A 86 -2.02 6.32 7.15
CA GLU A 86 -1.07 6.22 8.25
C GLU A 86 0.32 6.66 7.78
N TYR A 87 0.97 7.54 8.53
CA TYR A 87 2.28 8.08 8.18
C TYR A 87 3.39 7.47 9.01
N PRO A 88 4.56 7.17 8.40
CA PRO A 88 5.72 6.73 9.16
C PRO A 88 6.14 7.75 10.21
N PRO A 89 6.64 7.32 11.37
CA PRO A 89 7.24 8.21 12.36
C PRO A 89 8.36 9.07 11.76
N GLY A 90 8.61 10.25 12.36
CA GLY A 90 9.65 11.17 11.90
C GLY A 90 9.26 12.07 10.72
N ILE A 91 8.04 11.93 10.21
CA ILE A 91 7.46 12.89 9.25
C ILE A 91 6.74 13.98 10.05
N ALA A 92 6.92 15.25 9.65
CA ALA A 92 6.22 16.40 10.26
C ALA A 92 4.72 16.44 9.86
N MET A 93 4.02 15.33 10.10
CA MET A 93 2.61 15.13 9.82
C MET A 93 1.96 14.35 10.97
N PRO A 94 0.65 14.49 11.19
CA PRO A 94 -0.06 13.59 12.09
C PRO A 94 0.12 12.15 11.62
N ARG A 95 0.19 11.21 12.54
CA ARG A 95 0.40 9.80 12.21
C ARG A 95 -0.77 9.19 11.44
N ILE A 96 -1.98 9.72 11.60
CA ILE A 96 -3.19 9.28 10.91
C ILE A 96 -3.92 10.49 10.33
N SER A 97 -4.35 10.38 9.10
CA SER A 97 -5.30 11.28 8.47
C SER A 97 -6.49 10.49 7.92
N ARG A 98 -7.69 11.06 8.00
CA ARG A 98 -8.89 10.55 7.35
C ARG A 98 -9.27 11.49 6.22
N VAL A 99 -9.65 10.91 5.09
CA VAL A 99 -10.27 11.64 3.99
C VAL A 99 -11.70 11.15 3.88
N VAL A 100 -12.64 12.03 4.17
CA VAL A 100 -14.08 11.75 4.20
C VAL A 100 -14.71 12.37 2.96
N PHE A 101 -15.43 11.56 2.19
CA PHE A 101 -16.11 11.96 0.97
C PHE A 101 -17.62 11.92 1.16
N SER A 102 -18.29 13.02 0.86
CA SER A 102 -19.74 13.10 0.73
C SER A 102 -20.13 13.08 -0.74
N PHE A 103 -21.20 12.36 -1.06
CA PHE A 103 -21.68 12.19 -2.42
C PHE A 103 -23.14 12.70 -2.55
N SER A 104 -23.46 13.24 -3.72
CA SER A 104 -24.85 13.50 -4.12
C SER A 104 -25.57 12.20 -4.48
N GLU A 105 -26.88 12.28 -4.73
CA GLU A 105 -27.68 11.18 -5.28
C GLU A 105 -27.23 10.76 -6.71
N ARG A 106 -26.45 11.61 -7.38
CA ARG A 106 -25.87 11.34 -8.72
C ARG A 106 -24.48 10.75 -8.69
N ASP A 107 -24.01 10.31 -7.50
CA ASP A 107 -22.65 9.80 -7.28
C ASP A 107 -21.53 10.83 -7.61
N GLU A 108 -21.83 12.13 -7.45
CA GLU A 108 -20.83 13.19 -7.54
C GLU A 108 -20.31 13.56 -6.14
N ILE A 109 -19.02 13.77 -6.00
CA ILE A 109 -18.42 14.29 -4.77
C ILE A 109 -18.90 15.70 -4.54
N THR A 110 -19.59 15.93 -3.42
CA THR A 110 -20.05 17.26 -2.99
C THR A 110 -19.13 17.88 -1.95
N GLU A 111 -18.50 17.06 -1.12
CA GLU A 111 -17.55 17.53 -0.12
C GLU A 111 -16.44 16.50 0.11
N VAL A 112 -15.22 17.01 0.32
CA VAL A 112 -14.07 16.21 0.78
C VAL A 112 -13.49 16.88 2.01
N VAL A 113 -13.41 16.17 3.12
CA VAL A 113 -12.81 16.68 4.36
C VAL A 113 -11.58 15.88 4.69
N HIS A 114 -10.45 16.56 4.85
CA HIS A 114 -9.20 15.98 5.35
C HIS A 114 -9.10 16.24 6.85
N GLU A 115 -9.25 15.18 7.62
CA GLU A 115 -9.18 15.19 9.08
C GLU A 115 -7.84 14.63 9.56
N MET A 116 -7.31 15.23 10.63
CA MET A 116 -6.15 14.72 11.34
C MET A 116 -6.62 14.01 12.61
N VAL A 117 -6.23 12.74 12.76
CA VAL A 117 -6.65 11.91 13.90
C VAL A 117 -5.42 11.54 14.72
N PRO A 118 -5.48 11.60 16.06
CA PRO A 118 -4.41 11.08 16.92
C PRO A 118 -4.14 9.60 16.61
N PHE A 119 -2.88 9.21 16.64
CA PHE A 119 -2.51 7.81 16.47
C PHE A 119 -2.95 7.03 17.73
N PRO A 120 -3.61 5.87 17.60
CA PRO A 120 -3.96 5.06 18.76
C PRO A 120 -2.70 4.54 19.45
N ASP A 121 -2.68 4.58 20.79
CA ASP A 121 -1.53 4.20 21.64
C ASP A 121 -1.14 2.70 21.51
N ARG A 122 -1.98 1.88 20.92
CA ARG A 122 -1.74 0.44 20.69
C ARG A 122 -2.16 0.00 19.30
N LEU A 123 -1.22 -0.57 18.57
CA LEU A 123 -1.43 -1.28 17.30
C LEU A 123 -1.74 -2.76 17.54
N ALA A 124 -2.69 -3.07 18.43
CA ALA A 124 -3.21 -4.42 18.58
C ALA A 124 -4.28 -4.65 17.50
N THR A 125 -3.87 -5.00 16.31
CA THR A 125 -4.77 -5.32 15.19
C THR A 125 -4.42 -6.68 14.63
N ASP A 126 -5.44 -7.42 14.17
CA ASP A 126 -5.24 -8.67 13.44
C ASP A 126 -4.63 -8.46 12.05
N GLU A 127 -4.42 -7.21 11.65
CA GLU A 127 -3.88 -6.80 10.36
C GLU A 127 -2.55 -6.06 10.52
N VAL A 128 -1.72 -6.13 9.49
CA VAL A 128 -0.50 -5.32 9.44
C VAL A 128 -0.87 -3.84 9.32
N PRO A 129 -0.32 -2.95 10.18
CA PRO A 129 -0.59 -1.52 10.14
C PRO A 129 -0.38 -0.91 8.76
N LEU A 130 -1.25 0.02 8.36
CA LEU A 130 -1.21 0.66 7.03
C LEU A 130 0.14 1.33 6.75
N VAL A 131 0.76 1.93 7.77
CA VAL A 131 2.09 2.54 7.64
C VAL A 131 3.15 1.52 7.20
N ILE A 132 3.11 0.31 7.74
CA ILE A 132 4.03 -0.77 7.36
C ILE A 132 3.73 -1.25 5.95
N ARG A 133 2.45 -1.42 5.61
CA ARG A 133 2.03 -1.78 4.24
C ARG A 133 2.51 -0.75 3.22
N GLY A 134 2.35 0.54 3.52
CA GLY A 134 2.83 1.63 2.65
C GLY A 134 4.36 1.63 2.46
N LEU A 135 5.12 1.40 3.54
CA LEU A 135 6.59 1.30 3.44
C LEU A 135 7.04 0.16 2.51
N VAL A 136 6.38 -0.99 2.57
CA VAL A 136 6.70 -2.15 1.72
C VAL A 136 6.29 -1.89 0.27
N ASN A 137 5.06 -1.43 0.03
CA ASN A 137 4.53 -1.20 -1.32
C ASN A 137 5.33 -0.15 -2.10
N ASP A 138 5.84 0.86 -1.41
CA ASP A 138 6.61 1.94 -2.04
C ASP A 138 8.13 1.73 -1.93
N ALA A 139 8.59 0.56 -1.45
CA ALA A 139 10.00 0.32 -1.17
C ALA A 139 10.91 0.53 -2.40
N LEU A 140 10.54 -0.03 -3.54
CA LEU A 140 11.31 0.15 -4.79
C LEU A 140 11.32 1.61 -5.24
N GLY A 141 10.15 2.25 -5.27
CA GLY A 141 10.00 3.67 -5.67
C GLY A 141 10.73 4.65 -4.75
N ASN A 142 10.90 4.28 -3.48
CA ASN A 142 11.63 5.07 -2.47
C ASN A 142 13.14 4.75 -2.43
N ASN A 143 13.63 3.93 -3.34
CA ASN A 143 15.02 3.46 -3.37
C ASN A 143 15.45 2.74 -2.07
N THR A 144 14.52 2.00 -1.48
CA THR A 144 14.72 1.15 -0.30
C THR A 144 14.35 -0.31 -0.62
N PRO A 145 14.96 -0.93 -1.66
CA PRO A 145 14.60 -2.27 -2.09
C PRO A 145 14.78 -3.27 -0.95
N MET A 146 13.85 -4.23 -0.85
CA MET A 146 13.85 -5.20 0.23
C MET A 146 14.67 -6.43 -0.12
N CYS A 147 15.28 -7.04 0.92
CA CYS A 147 15.91 -8.35 0.84
C CYS A 147 14.93 -9.45 1.29
N LEU A 148 14.91 -10.57 0.55
CA LEU A 148 14.30 -11.82 0.96
C LEU A 148 15.39 -12.81 1.35
N ALA A 149 15.25 -13.41 2.53
CA ALA A 149 16.09 -14.47 3.06
C ALA A 149 15.33 -15.80 3.07
N TYR A 150 16.00 -16.86 2.66
CA TYR A 150 15.49 -18.22 2.71
C TYR A 150 16.65 -19.22 2.90
N VAL A 151 16.35 -20.47 3.16
CA VAL A 151 17.35 -21.56 3.24
C VAL A 151 17.26 -22.37 1.96
N SER A 152 18.39 -22.55 1.27
CA SER A 152 18.47 -23.38 0.04
C SER A 152 18.21 -24.86 0.34
N GLU A 153 18.13 -25.67 -0.72
CA GLU A 153 18.00 -27.13 -0.61
C GLU A 153 19.19 -27.76 0.10
N ASP A 154 20.37 -27.16 -0.03
CA ASP A 154 21.61 -27.62 0.63
C ASP A 154 21.75 -27.10 2.08
N GLY A 155 20.73 -26.42 2.62
CA GLY A 155 20.74 -25.89 3.98
C GLY A 155 21.44 -24.53 4.14
N GLU A 156 21.92 -23.93 3.06
CA GLU A 156 22.66 -22.66 3.10
C GLU A 156 21.71 -21.45 3.17
N PRO A 157 22.00 -20.41 3.96
CA PRO A 157 21.23 -19.18 3.99
C PRO A 157 21.48 -18.38 2.71
N VAL A 158 20.40 -17.97 2.05
CA VAL A 158 20.43 -17.18 0.82
C VAL A 158 19.74 -15.85 1.03
N LEU A 159 20.34 -14.77 0.54
CA LEU A 159 19.77 -13.43 0.51
C LEU A 159 19.66 -12.94 -0.94
N SER A 160 18.53 -12.33 -1.27
CA SER A 160 18.33 -11.74 -2.60
C SER A 160 17.45 -10.49 -2.53
N LEU A 161 17.80 -9.47 -3.30
CA LEU A 161 16.96 -8.29 -3.48
C LEU A 161 15.72 -8.63 -4.29
N ARG A 162 14.58 -8.05 -3.91
CA ARG A 162 13.30 -8.21 -4.57
C ARG A 162 12.61 -6.87 -4.78
N GLY A 163 12.46 -6.46 -6.03
CA GLY A 163 11.78 -5.22 -6.40
C GLY A 163 10.25 -5.37 -6.45
N SER A 164 9.75 -6.60 -6.64
CA SER A 164 8.32 -6.88 -6.82
C SER A 164 7.55 -7.15 -5.51
N LEU A 165 8.17 -6.95 -4.34
CA LEU A 165 7.51 -7.16 -3.05
C LEU A 165 6.42 -6.13 -2.81
N GLN A 166 5.19 -6.59 -2.53
CA GLN A 166 4.03 -5.77 -2.24
C GLN A 166 3.08 -6.50 -1.30
N PHE A 167 2.27 -5.75 -0.56
CA PHE A 167 1.17 -6.36 0.18
C PHE A 167 0.06 -6.84 -0.77
N HIS A 168 -0.34 -8.10 -0.56
CA HIS A 168 -1.48 -8.74 -1.22
C HIS A 168 -2.56 -9.00 -0.17
N GLY A 169 -3.17 -7.94 0.33
CA GLY A 169 -4.11 -8.01 1.43
C GLY A 169 -3.49 -7.64 2.79
N PRO A 170 -4.28 -7.75 3.88
CA PRO A 170 -3.90 -7.17 5.18
C PRO A 170 -2.81 -7.93 5.93
N ARG A 171 -2.53 -9.19 5.55
CA ARG A 171 -1.62 -10.11 6.26
C ARG A 171 -0.64 -10.85 5.36
N GLN A 172 -0.65 -10.57 4.06
CA GLN A 172 0.14 -11.28 3.07
C GLN A 172 1.00 -10.30 2.26
N ILE A 173 2.23 -10.73 1.96
CA ILE A 173 3.11 -10.07 1.00
C ILE A 173 3.23 -10.98 -0.21
N SER A 174 3.15 -10.41 -1.40
CA SER A 174 3.40 -11.09 -2.66
C SER A 174 4.73 -10.68 -3.26
N ALA A 175 5.28 -11.56 -4.10
CA ALA A 175 6.41 -11.26 -4.96
C ALA A 175 6.29 -12.06 -6.27
N TRP A 176 6.87 -11.52 -7.34
CA TRP A 176 6.98 -12.25 -8.61
C TRP A 176 8.37 -12.88 -8.75
N ILE A 177 8.41 -14.19 -8.97
CA ILE A 177 9.64 -14.95 -9.18
C ILE A 177 9.80 -15.19 -10.67
N ARG A 178 10.72 -14.48 -11.34
CA ARG A 178 10.95 -14.58 -12.79
C ARG A 178 11.36 -15.97 -13.28
N ASN A 179 12.12 -16.71 -12.45
CA ASN A 179 12.48 -18.10 -12.75
C ASN A 179 11.71 -19.06 -11.84
N PRO A 180 10.58 -19.64 -12.31
CA PRO A 180 9.75 -20.53 -11.50
C PRO A 180 10.43 -21.90 -11.20
N LYS A 181 11.54 -22.20 -11.87
CA LYS A 181 12.36 -23.40 -11.66
C LYS A 181 13.68 -23.08 -10.95
N GLY A 182 13.83 -21.86 -10.42
CA GLY A 182 15.04 -21.43 -9.72
C GLY A 182 15.07 -21.89 -8.26
N GLY A 183 16.23 -21.81 -7.64
CA GLY A 183 16.48 -22.30 -6.29
C GLY A 183 15.53 -21.77 -5.21
N LEU A 184 14.98 -20.56 -5.36
CA LEU A 184 13.98 -20.05 -4.42
C LEU A 184 12.69 -20.86 -4.46
N ALA A 185 12.17 -21.14 -5.66
CA ALA A 185 10.92 -21.89 -5.81
C ALA A 185 11.04 -23.31 -5.25
N SER A 186 12.15 -24.00 -5.56
CA SER A 186 12.43 -25.34 -5.01
C SER A 186 12.63 -25.31 -3.49
N ALA A 187 13.38 -24.34 -2.98
CA ALA A 187 13.66 -24.20 -1.55
C ALA A 187 12.38 -23.99 -0.71
N ILE A 188 11.44 -23.18 -1.21
CA ILE A 188 10.16 -22.92 -0.53
C ILE A 188 9.31 -24.19 -0.39
N LEU A 189 9.37 -25.11 -1.35
CA LEU A 189 8.66 -26.39 -1.25
C LEU A 189 9.20 -27.26 -0.11
N LEU A 190 10.48 -27.16 0.21
CA LEU A 190 11.12 -27.92 1.28
C LEU A 190 11.06 -27.18 2.62
N ASN A 191 11.27 -25.88 2.62
CA ASN A 191 11.25 -25.03 3.81
C ASN A 191 10.55 -23.69 3.51
N PRO A 192 9.28 -23.57 3.89
CA PRO A 192 8.51 -22.36 3.59
C PRO A 192 8.91 -21.13 4.43
N ARG A 193 9.80 -21.27 5.42
CA ARG A 193 10.19 -20.18 6.31
C ARG A 193 11.04 -19.16 5.57
N VAL A 194 10.60 -17.91 5.58
CA VAL A 194 11.31 -16.78 4.98
C VAL A 194 11.38 -15.60 5.93
N ALA A 195 12.37 -14.74 5.70
CA ALA A 195 12.43 -13.43 6.33
C ALA A 195 12.64 -12.35 5.26
N LEU A 196 11.99 -11.21 5.45
CA LEU A 196 12.15 -10.03 4.63
C LEU A 196 12.80 -8.92 5.46
N LEU A 197 13.75 -8.21 4.89
CA LEU A 197 14.40 -7.06 5.50
C LEU A 197 14.08 -5.80 4.70
N TYR A 198 13.53 -4.80 5.39
CA TYR A 198 13.39 -3.43 4.91
C TYR A 198 14.37 -2.53 5.66
N ARG A 199 15.02 -1.62 4.96
CA ARG A 199 15.89 -0.59 5.56
C ARG A 199 15.73 0.75 4.86
N ASP A 200 15.37 1.79 5.63
CA ASP A 200 15.40 3.19 5.21
C ASP A 200 16.42 3.93 6.10
N ASN A 201 17.54 4.29 5.51
CA ASN A 201 18.63 4.95 6.24
C ASN A 201 18.30 6.40 6.58
N ASP A 202 17.57 7.09 5.72
CA ASP A 202 17.24 8.51 5.90
C ASP A 202 16.29 8.72 7.08
N ARG A 203 15.43 7.70 7.35
CA ARG A 203 14.45 7.73 8.44
C ARG A 203 14.82 6.85 9.62
N LEU A 204 15.95 6.17 9.56
CA LEU A 204 16.38 5.21 10.59
C LEU A 204 15.33 4.13 10.86
N ILE A 205 14.63 3.67 9.79
CA ILE A 205 13.68 2.58 9.87
C ILE A 205 14.38 1.27 9.52
N THR A 206 14.25 0.28 10.39
CA THR A 206 14.65 -1.11 10.12
C THR A 206 13.46 -2.02 10.44
N MET A 207 13.12 -2.92 9.53
CA MET A 207 12.00 -3.83 9.73
C MET A 207 12.38 -5.23 9.25
N THR A 208 12.13 -6.23 10.11
CA THR A 208 12.22 -7.66 9.76
C THR A 208 10.81 -8.24 9.80
N ILE A 209 10.39 -8.81 8.67
CA ILE A 209 9.11 -9.51 8.54
C ILE A 209 9.43 -11.00 8.40
N LYS A 210 8.82 -11.85 9.24
CA LYS A 210 8.95 -13.30 9.16
C LYS A 210 7.62 -13.93 8.76
N GLY A 211 7.68 -14.95 7.91
CA GLY A 211 6.47 -15.60 7.42
C GLY A 211 6.72 -16.96 6.82
N LEU A 212 5.63 -17.55 6.35
CA LEU A 212 5.62 -18.80 5.58
C LEU A 212 5.28 -18.48 4.14
N ALA A 213 6.14 -18.90 3.21
CA ALA A 213 5.98 -18.66 1.80
C ALA A 213 5.41 -19.89 1.08
N HIS A 214 4.63 -19.67 0.05
CA HIS A 214 4.19 -20.70 -0.88
C HIS A 214 4.11 -20.15 -2.30
N ILE A 215 4.15 -21.05 -3.29
CA ILE A 215 3.91 -20.69 -4.69
C ILE A 215 2.41 -20.76 -4.93
N GLU A 216 1.84 -19.64 -5.34
CA GLU A 216 0.41 -19.54 -5.65
C GLU A 216 0.09 -20.10 -7.03
N ALA A 217 -0.91 -20.98 -7.09
CA ALA A 217 -1.36 -21.63 -8.32
C ALA A 217 -2.61 -20.99 -8.92
N ASP A 218 -3.40 -20.25 -8.14
CA ASP A 218 -4.61 -19.59 -8.61
C ASP A 218 -4.27 -18.52 -9.64
N GLU A 219 -4.79 -18.67 -10.85
CA GLU A 219 -4.49 -17.78 -11.98
C GLU A 219 -5.00 -16.35 -11.79
N GLU A 220 -6.10 -16.17 -11.08
CA GLU A 220 -6.64 -14.85 -10.80
C GLU A 220 -5.75 -14.09 -9.79
N ILE A 221 -5.31 -14.77 -8.72
CA ILE A 221 -4.38 -14.20 -7.75
C ILE A 221 -3.04 -13.89 -8.42
N ARG A 222 -2.51 -14.80 -9.24
CA ARG A 222 -1.29 -14.60 -10.02
C ARG A 222 -1.38 -13.36 -10.91
N ARG A 223 -2.52 -13.20 -11.61
CA ARG A 223 -2.78 -12.05 -12.46
C ARG A 223 -2.81 -10.76 -11.65
N GLN A 224 -3.52 -10.74 -10.52
CA GLN A 224 -3.60 -9.56 -9.63
C GLN A 224 -2.21 -9.16 -9.10
N VAL A 225 -1.42 -10.14 -8.64
CA VAL A 225 -0.05 -9.89 -8.16
C VAL A 225 0.83 -9.31 -9.26
N TYR A 226 0.76 -9.86 -10.48
CA TYR A 226 1.52 -9.34 -11.61
C TYR A 226 1.12 -7.90 -11.97
N ASP A 227 -0.19 -7.64 -12.05
CA ASP A 227 -0.71 -6.33 -12.44
C ASP A 227 -0.45 -5.24 -11.38
N MET A 228 -0.28 -5.63 -10.11
CA MET A 228 0.09 -4.73 -9.01
C MET A 228 1.58 -4.39 -8.97
N MET A 229 2.45 -5.18 -9.58
CA MET A 229 3.90 -4.93 -9.54
C MET A 229 4.27 -3.55 -10.10
N PRO A 230 5.39 -2.96 -9.64
CA PRO A 230 5.98 -1.81 -10.31
C PRO A 230 6.22 -2.11 -11.79
N GLU A 231 5.93 -1.15 -12.67
CA GLU A 231 6.05 -1.32 -14.13
C GLU A 231 7.46 -1.79 -14.54
N VAL A 232 8.50 -1.30 -13.88
CA VAL A 232 9.88 -1.73 -14.14
C VAL A 232 10.08 -3.23 -13.89
N GLU A 233 9.40 -3.81 -12.91
CA GLU A 233 9.47 -5.26 -12.65
C GLU A 233 8.67 -6.05 -13.70
N GLN A 234 7.54 -5.53 -14.18
CA GLN A 234 6.75 -6.15 -15.25
C GLN A 234 7.54 -6.22 -16.57
N THR A 235 8.39 -5.22 -16.87
CA THR A 235 9.24 -5.22 -18.07
C THR A 235 10.25 -6.37 -18.10
N HIS A 236 10.58 -6.94 -16.95
CA HIS A 236 11.51 -8.07 -16.85
C HIS A 236 10.88 -9.44 -17.17
N ASP A 237 9.56 -9.54 -17.18
CA ASP A 237 8.82 -10.75 -17.54
C ASP A 237 7.50 -10.41 -18.24
N PRO A 238 7.54 -9.81 -19.44
CA PRO A 238 6.33 -9.41 -20.16
C PRO A 238 5.49 -10.61 -20.61
N ALA A 239 6.10 -11.80 -20.68
CA ALA A 239 5.40 -13.04 -20.99
C ALA A 239 4.64 -13.64 -19.79
N ARG A 240 4.79 -13.07 -18.58
CA ARG A 240 4.19 -13.55 -17.33
C ARG A 240 4.52 -15.02 -17.05
N ALA A 241 5.72 -15.47 -17.45
CA ALA A 241 6.17 -16.86 -17.35
C ALA A 241 6.66 -17.23 -15.94
N GLY A 242 6.84 -16.26 -15.06
CA GLY A 242 7.28 -16.44 -13.70
C GLY A 242 6.24 -17.10 -12.80
N ALA A 243 6.55 -17.15 -11.49
CA ALA A 243 5.68 -17.69 -10.44
C ALA A 243 5.31 -16.61 -9.43
N CYS A 244 4.09 -16.68 -8.93
CA CYS A 244 3.61 -15.86 -7.82
C CYS A 244 4.03 -16.50 -6.49
N LEU A 245 4.80 -15.77 -5.66
CA LEU A 245 5.11 -16.12 -4.29
C LEU A 245 4.19 -15.34 -3.37
N ILE A 246 3.52 -16.03 -2.45
CA ILE A 246 2.79 -15.40 -1.35
C ILE A 246 3.49 -15.74 -0.03
N VAL A 247 3.62 -14.75 0.83
CA VAL A 247 4.19 -14.88 2.18
C VAL A 247 3.11 -14.56 3.21
N ASP A 248 2.66 -15.54 3.94
CA ASP A 248 1.78 -15.39 5.12
C ASP A 248 2.60 -14.87 6.28
N ILE A 249 2.37 -13.63 6.68
CA ILE A 249 3.13 -12.96 7.74
C ILE A 249 2.79 -13.58 9.09
N LYS A 250 3.82 -13.90 9.87
CA LYS A 250 3.72 -14.40 11.25
C LYS A 250 4.08 -13.35 12.28
N SER A 251 5.15 -12.60 12.02
CA SER A 251 5.59 -11.54 12.92
C SER A 251 6.35 -10.44 12.18
N ILE A 252 6.28 -9.25 12.73
CA ILE A 252 7.05 -8.09 12.27
C ILE A 252 7.76 -7.50 13.49
N GLN A 253 9.06 -7.29 13.34
CA GLN A 253 9.88 -6.54 14.29
C GLN A 253 10.37 -5.28 13.55
N CYS A 254 10.04 -4.13 14.08
CA CYS A 254 10.35 -2.86 13.45
C CYS A 254 10.97 -1.90 14.45
N LEU A 255 11.99 -1.18 14.00
CA LEU A 255 12.52 -0.01 14.69
C LEU A 255 12.12 1.20 13.84
N LEU A 256 11.16 1.98 14.32
CA LEU A 256 10.67 3.18 13.66
C LEU A 256 11.15 4.42 14.43
N SER A 257 12.09 5.17 13.86
CA SER A 257 12.65 6.39 14.49
C SER A 257 13.14 6.17 15.94
N GLY A 258 13.73 4.99 16.21
CA GLY A 258 14.24 4.63 17.52
C GLY A 258 13.22 3.94 18.45
N GLU A 259 11.95 3.88 18.09
CA GLU A 259 10.92 3.19 18.87
C GLU A 259 10.73 1.74 18.36
N PRO A 260 10.91 0.72 19.21
CA PRO A 260 10.66 -0.66 18.82
C PRO A 260 9.16 -0.93 18.73
N ILE A 261 8.71 -1.47 17.61
CA ILE A 261 7.35 -1.92 17.40
C ILE A 261 7.39 -3.41 17.05
N SER A 262 6.63 -4.21 17.76
CA SER A 262 6.43 -5.62 17.46
C SER A 262 4.97 -5.86 17.11
N VAL A 263 4.73 -6.53 15.98
CA VAL A 263 3.40 -6.94 15.54
C VAL A 263 3.39 -8.45 15.45
N GLU A 264 2.64 -9.10 16.32
CA GLU A 264 2.33 -10.52 16.24
C GLU A 264 0.90 -10.68 15.75
N LEU A 265 0.74 -11.28 14.58
CA LEU A 265 -0.58 -11.48 14.00
C LEU A 265 -1.26 -12.67 14.66
N GLN A 266 -2.30 -12.41 15.45
CA GLN A 266 -3.11 -13.43 16.09
C GLN A 266 -3.96 -14.19 15.06
N GLY A 267 -4.21 -15.48 15.29
CA GLY A 267 -5.11 -16.29 14.47
C GLY A 267 -4.47 -17.08 13.32
N SER A 268 -3.15 -17.23 13.26
CA SER A 268 -2.48 -18.12 12.32
C SER A 268 -2.22 -19.54 12.87
N HIS A 269 -2.96 -19.95 13.89
CA HIS A 269 -2.97 -21.33 14.33
C HIS A 269 -4.23 -21.99 13.80
N GLN A 270 -4.17 -22.52 12.56
CA GLN A 270 -4.87 -23.74 12.12
C GLN A 270 -4.65 -23.92 10.62
N ALA A 271 -3.68 -24.73 10.27
CA ALA A 271 -3.79 -25.78 9.26
C ALA A 271 -2.54 -26.64 9.35
#